data_bca9f80ef6ab39df318ba21d63a82305
#
_entry.id   bca9f80ef6ab39df318ba21d63a82305
#
_cell.length_a   1.000
_cell.length_b   1.000
_cell.length_c   1.000
_cell.angle_alpha   90.00
_cell.angle_beta   90.00
_cell.angle_gamma   90.00
#
_symmetry.space_group_name_H-M   'P 1'
#
loop_
_entity.id
_entity.type
_entity.pdbx_description
1 polymer ?
#
loop_
_entity_poly.entity_id
_entity_poly.type
_entity_poly.pdbx_seq_one_letter_code
_entity_poly.pdbx_strand_id
1 'polypeptide(L)'
;MSEASLRRGRITRAEGASSYPPYPADWYIQDEEQVPESRPHDLEGEHLRQIFLGWKDQLKRNAAIGRNIAVRWDEQHRGVGVDPDVYILEDPPSDFDHQPSLRVWEPGHHPPLLAVEIVSESRAEKDYSESPLKYAMNGTHELWIFDPKLSRRSKHGEPARLQVWRRDDEGDFNRIYEGEGPAYSEALHAWIFVTNEGHNLNIADDAEGTIWWMTPAEREREAKLQERAAKEAALKQLAAERTALEQERLAKEQERLAKEQALARIAQLEALLATRT
;
A
#
# COMPACT_ATOMS: atom_id res chain seq x y z
N MET A 1 -29.40 -9.17 17.39
CA MET A 1 -28.97 -7.76 17.21
C MET A 1 -29.88 -7.08 16.23
N SER A 2 -30.25 -5.84 16.47
CA SER A 2 -31.20 -5.18 15.60
C SER A 2 -30.49 -4.57 14.40
N GLU A 3 -31.12 -4.68 13.21
CA GLU A 3 -30.80 -3.90 12.01
C GLU A 3 -30.56 -2.39 12.31
N ALA A 4 -31.08 -1.94 13.46
CA ALA A 4 -30.91 -0.58 13.96
C ALA A 4 -29.48 -0.19 14.32
N SER A 5 -28.63 -1.11 14.82
CA SER A 5 -27.25 -0.81 15.19
C SER A 5 -26.36 -0.64 13.95
N LEU A 6 -26.56 -1.48 12.92
CA LEU A 6 -25.86 -1.34 11.64
C LEU A 6 -26.26 -0.05 10.91
N ARG A 7 -27.53 0.32 10.93
CA ARG A 7 -28.01 1.60 10.35
C ARG A 7 -27.44 2.81 11.08
N ARG A 8 -27.25 2.73 12.40
CA ARG A 8 -26.61 3.80 13.19
C ARG A 8 -25.08 3.86 12.99
N GLY A 9 -24.49 2.84 12.37
CA GLY A 9 -23.03 2.76 12.17
C GLY A 9 -22.25 2.58 13.47
N ARG A 10 -22.86 1.96 14.51
CA ARG A 10 -22.22 1.70 15.81
C ARG A 10 -22.65 0.34 16.34
N ILE A 11 -21.68 -0.45 16.74
CA ILE A 11 -21.85 -1.75 17.38
C ILE A 11 -21.18 -1.65 18.74
N THR A 12 -21.96 -1.63 19.81
CA THR A 12 -21.39 -1.56 21.16
C THR A 12 -20.76 -2.90 21.54
N ARG A 13 -19.73 -2.85 22.36
CA ARG A 13 -19.08 -4.05 22.90
C ARG A 13 -20.09 -4.98 23.59
N ALA A 14 -21.06 -4.41 24.31
CA ALA A 14 -22.10 -5.17 24.98
C ALA A 14 -23.06 -5.84 23.98
N GLU A 15 -23.41 -5.18 22.88
CA GLU A 15 -24.24 -5.77 21.80
C GLU A 15 -23.51 -6.92 21.11
N GLY A 16 -22.22 -6.79 20.83
CA GLY A 16 -21.39 -7.85 20.25
C GLY A 16 -21.31 -9.08 21.15
N ALA A 17 -21.11 -8.88 22.46
CA ALA A 17 -20.98 -9.99 23.41
C ALA A 17 -22.31 -10.66 23.81
N SER A 18 -23.44 -9.93 23.78
CA SER A 18 -24.72 -10.42 24.33
C SER A 18 -25.61 -11.15 23.29
N SER A 19 -25.29 -11.05 22.01
CA SER A 19 -26.17 -11.57 20.96
C SER A 19 -25.94 -13.04 20.60
N TYR A 20 -24.86 -13.64 21.01
CA TYR A 20 -24.47 -15.00 20.68
C TYR A 20 -23.84 -15.72 21.87
N PRO A 21 -23.86 -17.05 22.06
CA PRO A 21 -24.41 -18.06 21.19
C PRO A 21 -25.94 -18.28 21.31
N PRO A 22 -26.58 -19.03 20.37
CA PRO A 22 -25.95 -19.76 19.26
C PRO A 22 -25.61 -18.84 18.08
N TYR A 23 -24.45 -19.08 17.46
CA TYR A 23 -24.05 -18.38 16.24
C TYR A 23 -24.82 -18.89 15.02
N PRO A 24 -25.07 -18.07 14.00
CA PRO A 24 -25.59 -18.51 12.70
C PRO A 24 -24.74 -19.61 12.09
N ALA A 25 -25.38 -20.56 11.40
CA ALA A 25 -24.67 -21.71 10.85
C ALA A 25 -23.60 -21.35 9.80
N ASP A 26 -23.82 -20.27 9.06
CA ASP A 26 -22.91 -19.72 8.04
C ASP A 26 -21.71 -18.93 8.61
N TRP A 27 -21.65 -18.77 9.94
CA TRP A 27 -20.47 -18.23 10.63
C TRP A 27 -19.45 -19.32 10.98
N TYR A 28 -19.84 -20.62 10.85
CA TYR A 28 -18.92 -21.73 11.02
C TYR A 28 -18.20 -21.98 9.69
N ILE A 29 -16.89 -21.66 9.64
CA ILE A 29 -16.04 -21.83 8.48
C ILE A 29 -15.08 -22.99 8.70
N GLN A 30 -14.76 -23.73 7.64
CA GLN A 30 -13.77 -24.80 7.68
C GLN A 30 -12.41 -24.24 7.24
N ASP A 31 -11.32 -24.72 7.84
CA ASP A 31 -9.95 -24.24 7.55
C ASP A 31 -9.51 -24.55 6.11
N GLU A 32 -10.16 -25.49 5.43
CA GLU A 32 -9.80 -25.94 4.08
C GLU A 32 -10.79 -25.47 3.00
N GLU A 33 -11.86 -24.76 3.37
CA GLU A 33 -12.88 -24.33 2.43
C GLU A 33 -12.49 -23.01 1.76
N GLN A 34 -11.90 -23.10 0.57
CA GLN A 34 -11.67 -21.94 -0.28
C GLN A 34 -12.91 -21.68 -1.15
N VAL A 35 -13.56 -20.55 -0.94
CA VAL A 35 -14.64 -20.10 -1.84
C VAL A 35 -13.98 -19.49 -3.09
N PRO A 36 -14.32 -19.97 -4.31
CA PRO A 36 -13.79 -19.38 -5.54
C PRO A 36 -14.19 -17.91 -5.63
N GLU A 37 -13.21 -17.04 -5.65
CA GLU A 37 -13.40 -15.61 -5.87
C GLU A 37 -13.51 -15.28 -7.37
N SER A 38 -14.20 -14.19 -7.71
CA SER A 38 -14.15 -13.69 -9.08
C SER A 38 -12.77 -13.10 -9.36
N ARG A 39 -12.31 -13.21 -10.62
CA ARG A 39 -10.99 -12.67 -11.00
C ARG A 39 -10.77 -11.19 -10.63
N PRO A 40 -11.73 -10.26 -10.82
CA PRO A 40 -11.55 -8.87 -10.37
C PRO A 40 -11.36 -8.74 -8.87
N HIS A 41 -12.09 -9.52 -8.06
CA HIS A 41 -11.97 -9.57 -6.61
C HIS A 41 -10.55 -10.04 -6.20
N ASP A 42 -10.10 -11.15 -6.77
CA ASP A 42 -8.76 -11.71 -6.51
C ASP A 42 -7.63 -10.73 -6.90
N LEU A 43 -7.76 -10.05 -8.03
CA LEU A 43 -6.78 -9.04 -8.48
C LEU A 43 -6.71 -7.84 -7.53
N GLU A 44 -7.85 -7.36 -7.03
CA GLU A 44 -7.87 -6.25 -6.08
C GLU A 44 -7.31 -6.65 -4.72
N GLY A 45 -7.67 -7.83 -4.21
CA GLY A 45 -7.08 -8.36 -2.98
C GLY A 45 -5.56 -8.50 -3.07
N GLU A 46 -5.05 -9.00 -4.19
CA GLU A 46 -3.60 -9.10 -4.40
C GLU A 46 -2.95 -7.71 -4.58
N HIS A 47 -3.60 -6.77 -5.25
CA HIS A 47 -3.12 -5.38 -5.36
C HIS A 47 -2.93 -4.74 -3.99
N LEU A 48 -3.94 -4.78 -3.13
CA LEU A 48 -3.86 -4.26 -1.77
C LEU A 48 -2.79 -4.96 -0.93
N ARG A 49 -2.72 -6.28 -1.04
CA ARG A 49 -1.68 -7.06 -0.37
C ARG A 49 -0.28 -6.58 -0.76
N GLN A 50 -0.03 -6.32 -2.03
CA GLN A 50 1.26 -5.82 -2.52
C GLN A 50 1.56 -4.41 -2.01
N ILE A 51 0.57 -3.51 -1.94
CA ILE A 51 0.73 -2.18 -1.33
C ILE A 51 1.13 -2.31 0.14
N PHE A 52 0.43 -3.15 0.91
CA PHE A 52 0.74 -3.36 2.34
C PHE A 52 2.12 -4.01 2.56
N LEU A 53 2.54 -4.93 1.70
CA LEU A 53 3.91 -5.46 1.73
C LEU A 53 4.92 -4.34 1.49
N GLY A 54 4.65 -3.45 0.55
CA GLY A 54 5.45 -2.26 0.32
C GLY A 54 5.56 -1.35 1.54
N TRP A 55 4.45 -1.08 2.21
CA TRP A 55 4.40 -0.32 3.46
C TRP A 55 5.20 -0.98 4.59
N LYS A 56 4.97 -2.28 4.81
CA LYS A 56 5.71 -3.08 5.79
C LYS A 56 7.21 -2.96 5.61
N ASP A 57 7.70 -3.18 4.39
CA ASP A 57 9.13 -3.17 4.07
C ASP A 57 9.75 -1.79 4.25
N GLN A 58 9.04 -0.74 3.84
CA GLN A 58 9.51 0.64 3.94
C GLN A 58 9.65 1.09 5.40
N LEU A 59 8.68 0.75 6.24
CA LEU A 59 8.66 1.12 7.65
C LEU A 59 9.32 0.08 8.56
N LYS A 60 9.82 -1.04 8.01
CA LYS A 60 10.43 -2.15 8.74
C LYS A 60 9.52 -2.67 9.86
N ARG A 61 8.22 -2.77 9.58
CA ARG A 61 7.22 -3.24 10.55
C ARG A 61 7.34 -4.75 10.72
N ASN A 62 7.21 -5.22 11.96
CA ASN A 62 7.00 -6.64 12.24
C ASN A 62 5.51 -6.94 12.05
N ALA A 63 5.10 -7.34 10.84
CA ALA A 63 3.72 -7.62 10.51
C ALA A 63 3.61 -8.79 9.54
N ALA A 64 2.58 -9.61 9.67
CA ALA A 64 2.13 -10.53 8.64
C ALA A 64 1.06 -9.84 7.78
N ILE A 65 1.20 -9.95 6.47
CA ILE A 65 0.25 -9.41 5.50
C ILE A 65 -0.17 -10.56 4.61
N GLY A 66 -1.45 -10.88 4.63
CA GLY A 66 -1.96 -12.04 3.93
C GLY A 66 -3.38 -11.88 3.46
N ARG A 67 -3.91 -12.98 2.95
CA ARG A 67 -5.27 -13.14 2.41
C ARG A 67 -5.86 -14.43 2.92
N ASN A 68 -7.18 -14.45 3.08
CA ASN A 68 -7.96 -15.67 3.28
C ASN A 68 -7.45 -16.55 4.43
N ILE A 69 -7.28 -15.97 5.63
CA ILE A 69 -7.01 -16.70 6.85
C ILE A 69 -8.23 -16.66 7.77
N ALA A 70 -8.68 -17.80 8.25
CA ALA A 70 -9.76 -17.85 9.23
C ALA A 70 -9.35 -17.18 10.55
N VAL A 71 -9.93 -16.02 10.86
CA VAL A 71 -9.80 -15.35 12.17
C VAL A 71 -10.90 -15.86 13.08
N ARG A 72 -10.53 -16.59 14.13
CA ARG A 72 -11.43 -17.24 15.07
C ARG A 72 -11.32 -16.59 16.44
N TRP A 73 -12.46 -16.33 17.09
CA TRP A 73 -12.48 -15.54 18.33
C TRP A 73 -13.14 -16.21 19.54
N ASP A 74 -13.79 -17.37 19.35
CA ASP A 74 -14.51 -18.05 20.44
C ASP A 74 -13.96 -19.46 20.65
N GLU A 75 -13.27 -19.68 21.77
CA GLU A 75 -12.71 -21.00 22.12
C GLU A 75 -13.78 -22.08 22.32
N GLN A 76 -14.99 -21.71 22.76
CA GLN A 76 -16.10 -22.63 22.96
C GLN A 76 -16.75 -23.03 21.62
N HIS A 77 -16.66 -22.16 20.62
CA HIS A 77 -17.21 -22.34 19.26
C HIS A 77 -16.11 -22.22 18.21
N ARG A 78 -15.12 -23.11 18.28
CA ARG A 78 -13.86 -23.06 17.51
C ARG A 78 -14.01 -22.99 16.00
N GLY A 79 -15.17 -23.37 15.45
CA GLY A 79 -15.47 -23.24 14.02
C GLY A 79 -15.97 -21.85 13.61
N VAL A 80 -16.34 -20.99 14.57
CA VAL A 80 -16.81 -19.64 14.26
C VAL A 80 -15.65 -18.75 13.83
N GLY A 81 -15.80 -18.06 12.70
CA GLY A 81 -14.73 -17.26 12.15
C GLY A 81 -15.18 -16.29 11.06
N VAL A 82 -14.21 -15.53 10.58
CA VAL A 82 -14.29 -14.68 9.38
C VAL A 82 -12.99 -14.80 8.60
N ASP A 83 -13.07 -14.81 7.28
CA ASP A 83 -11.92 -14.87 6.38
C ASP A 83 -11.78 -13.50 5.68
N PRO A 84 -10.91 -12.59 6.15
CA PRO A 84 -10.68 -11.32 5.47
C PRO A 84 -10.02 -11.54 4.11
N ASP A 85 -10.48 -10.82 3.08
CA ASP A 85 -9.87 -10.85 1.75
C ASP A 85 -8.41 -10.35 1.79
N VAL A 86 -8.12 -9.35 2.66
CA VAL A 86 -6.77 -8.91 2.98
C VAL A 86 -6.69 -8.53 4.45
N TYR A 87 -5.57 -8.82 5.10
CA TYR A 87 -5.35 -8.45 6.50
C TYR A 87 -3.93 -7.98 6.78
N ILE A 88 -3.80 -7.20 7.85
CA ILE A 88 -2.54 -6.84 8.49
C ILE A 88 -2.60 -7.31 9.93
N LEU A 89 -1.68 -8.20 10.31
CA LEU A 89 -1.46 -8.67 11.68
C LEU A 89 -0.10 -8.17 12.14
N GLU A 90 -0.06 -7.20 13.06
CA GLU A 90 1.19 -6.75 13.69
C GLU A 90 1.69 -7.81 14.68
N ASP A 91 3.00 -7.87 14.88
CA ASP A 91 3.67 -8.79 15.82
C ASP A 91 3.10 -10.21 15.80
N PRO A 92 3.06 -10.86 14.61
CA PRO A 92 2.47 -12.18 14.47
C PRO A 92 3.20 -13.19 15.37
N PRO A 93 2.50 -14.21 15.90
CA PRO A 93 3.14 -15.32 16.60
C PRO A 93 4.24 -15.97 15.75
N SER A 94 5.29 -16.48 16.38
CA SER A 94 6.46 -17.02 15.68
C SER A 94 6.17 -18.23 14.77
N ASP A 95 5.08 -18.91 15.00
CA ASP A 95 4.60 -20.08 14.24
C ASP A 95 3.42 -19.73 13.31
N PHE A 96 3.08 -18.46 13.17
CA PHE A 96 1.91 -17.98 12.41
C PHE A 96 1.85 -18.54 10.98
N ASP A 97 2.99 -18.57 10.29
CA ASP A 97 3.07 -19.08 8.90
C ASP A 97 2.71 -20.57 8.75
N HIS A 98 2.63 -21.30 9.86
CA HIS A 98 2.27 -22.71 9.91
C HIS A 98 0.88 -22.95 10.48
N GLN A 99 0.16 -21.89 10.85
CA GLN A 99 -1.18 -21.99 11.42
C GLN A 99 -2.25 -21.96 10.33
N PRO A 100 -3.22 -22.88 10.34
CA PRO A 100 -4.33 -22.87 9.36
C PRO A 100 -5.34 -21.75 9.64
N SER A 101 -5.33 -21.20 10.86
CA SER A 101 -6.24 -20.12 11.29
C SER A 101 -5.61 -19.30 12.42
N LEU A 102 -5.97 -18.02 12.49
CA LEU A 102 -5.63 -17.14 13.61
C LEU A 102 -6.66 -17.32 14.73
N ARG A 103 -6.25 -17.89 15.85
CA ARG A 103 -7.10 -18.13 17.03
C ARG A 103 -6.77 -17.10 18.11
N VAL A 104 -7.54 -16.02 18.17
CA VAL A 104 -7.24 -14.87 19.03
C VAL A 104 -7.27 -15.16 20.55
N TRP A 105 -7.78 -16.33 20.97
CA TRP A 105 -7.74 -16.75 22.37
C TRP A 105 -6.44 -17.47 22.76
N GLU A 106 -5.59 -17.84 21.81
CA GLU A 106 -4.32 -18.51 22.11
C GLU A 106 -3.28 -17.52 22.64
N PRO A 107 -2.40 -17.93 23.56
CA PRO A 107 -1.39 -17.05 24.12
C PRO A 107 -0.46 -16.47 23.04
N GLY A 108 -0.29 -15.13 23.03
CA GLY A 108 0.51 -14.43 22.04
C GLY A 108 -0.20 -14.15 20.72
N HIS A 109 -1.45 -14.62 20.57
CA HIS A 109 -2.30 -14.27 19.45
C HIS A 109 -3.13 -13.03 19.77
N HIS A 110 -3.42 -12.24 18.76
CA HIS A 110 -4.28 -11.06 18.88
C HIS A 110 -5.01 -10.81 17.54
N PRO A 111 -6.09 -10.01 17.56
CA PRO A 111 -6.82 -9.69 16.35
C PRO A 111 -5.99 -8.92 15.33
N PRO A 112 -6.38 -8.94 14.03
CA PRO A 112 -5.77 -8.09 13.02
C PRO A 112 -5.84 -6.59 13.38
N LEU A 113 -4.78 -5.86 13.06
CA LEU A 113 -4.78 -4.41 13.06
C LEU A 113 -5.77 -3.86 12.04
N LEU A 114 -5.75 -4.44 10.85
CA LEU A 114 -6.62 -4.07 9.73
C LEU A 114 -7.13 -5.33 9.03
N ALA A 115 -8.40 -5.31 8.67
CA ALA A 115 -9.02 -6.24 7.75
C ALA A 115 -9.67 -5.48 6.59
N VAL A 116 -9.67 -6.07 5.41
CA VAL A 116 -10.37 -5.55 4.22
C VAL A 116 -11.28 -6.63 3.68
N GLU A 117 -12.53 -6.27 3.43
CA GLU A 117 -13.53 -7.06 2.74
C GLU A 117 -13.85 -6.40 1.39
N ILE A 118 -13.71 -7.16 0.31
CA ILE A 118 -14.07 -6.72 -1.03
C ILE A 118 -15.43 -7.32 -1.38
N VAL A 119 -16.43 -6.49 -1.54
CA VAL A 119 -17.82 -6.93 -1.71
C VAL A 119 -17.98 -7.71 -2.99
N SER A 120 -18.51 -8.94 -2.89
CA SER A 120 -18.91 -9.75 -4.03
C SER A 120 -20.38 -9.53 -4.37
N GLU A 121 -20.73 -9.48 -5.66
CA GLU A 121 -22.13 -9.32 -6.09
C GLU A 121 -23.08 -10.40 -5.54
N SER A 122 -22.59 -11.62 -5.41
CA SER A 122 -23.38 -12.75 -4.96
C SER A 122 -23.69 -12.75 -3.46
N ARG A 123 -22.88 -12.03 -2.66
CA ARG A 123 -22.96 -12.02 -1.18
C ARG A 123 -22.91 -10.61 -0.58
N ALA A 124 -23.18 -9.58 -1.35
CA ALA A 124 -23.09 -8.18 -0.91
C ALA A 124 -23.83 -7.91 0.40
N GLU A 125 -25.02 -8.54 0.60
CA GLU A 125 -25.79 -8.37 1.83
C GLU A 125 -25.01 -8.83 3.09
N LYS A 126 -24.27 -9.93 2.98
CA LYS A 126 -23.44 -10.46 4.07
C LYS A 126 -22.35 -9.48 4.45
N ASP A 127 -21.63 -8.94 3.47
CA ASP A 127 -20.49 -8.06 3.71
C ASP A 127 -20.90 -6.75 4.42
N TYR A 128 -22.10 -6.24 4.14
CA TYR A 128 -22.62 -5.05 4.80
C TYR A 128 -23.32 -5.31 6.15
N SER A 129 -23.89 -6.48 6.37
CA SER A 129 -24.70 -6.77 7.56
C SER A 129 -23.98 -7.62 8.60
N GLU A 130 -23.14 -8.56 8.17
CA GLU A 130 -22.50 -9.52 9.07
C GLU A 130 -21.01 -9.20 9.32
N SER A 131 -20.25 -8.76 8.29
CA SER A 131 -18.82 -8.51 8.47
C SER A 131 -18.55 -7.49 9.58
N PRO A 132 -19.23 -6.33 9.67
CA PRO A 132 -19.01 -5.42 10.81
C PRO A 132 -19.23 -6.07 12.18
N LEU A 133 -20.19 -7.02 12.27
CA LEU A 133 -20.47 -7.74 13.51
C LEU A 133 -19.36 -8.71 13.89
N LYS A 134 -18.90 -9.51 12.93
CA LYS A 134 -17.82 -10.47 13.12
C LYS A 134 -16.53 -9.78 13.52
N TYR A 135 -16.21 -8.64 12.88
CA TYR A 135 -15.02 -7.84 13.20
C TYR A 135 -15.16 -7.08 14.52
N ALA A 136 -16.37 -6.66 14.89
CA ALA A 136 -16.62 -6.13 16.23
C ALA A 136 -16.37 -7.19 17.32
N MET A 137 -16.75 -8.45 17.08
CA MET A 137 -16.61 -9.55 18.02
C MET A 137 -15.20 -10.10 18.11
N ASN A 138 -14.49 -10.23 17.00
CA ASN A 138 -13.14 -10.78 16.97
C ASN A 138 -12.05 -9.84 17.49
N GLY A 139 -12.37 -8.54 17.67
CA GLY A 139 -11.44 -7.57 18.23
C GLY A 139 -10.59 -6.81 17.21
N THR A 140 -10.77 -7.01 15.91
CA THR A 140 -10.08 -6.23 14.85
C THR A 140 -10.18 -4.73 15.11
N HIS A 141 -9.08 -4.00 14.92
CA HIS A 141 -9.04 -2.58 15.20
C HIS A 141 -9.74 -1.75 14.11
N GLU A 142 -9.43 -1.99 12.83
CA GLU A 142 -10.04 -1.28 11.70
C GLU A 142 -10.49 -2.26 10.61
N LEU A 143 -11.66 -2.00 10.00
CA LEU A 143 -12.21 -2.77 8.88
C LEU A 143 -12.53 -1.82 7.74
N TRP A 144 -12.09 -2.17 6.53
CA TRP A 144 -12.56 -1.54 5.30
C TRP A 144 -13.51 -2.49 4.58
N ILE A 145 -14.64 -1.97 4.12
CA ILE A 145 -15.55 -2.67 3.22
C ILE A 145 -15.52 -1.91 1.90
N PHE A 146 -15.00 -2.55 0.86
CA PHE A 146 -14.87 -1.97 -0.47
C PHE A 146 -15.83 -2.63 -1.45
N ASP A 147 -16.70 -1.84 -2.07
CA ASP A 147 -17.68 -2.30 -3.05
C ASP A 147 -17.40 -1.69 -4.43
N PRO A 148 -16.54 -2.31 -5.25
CA PRO A 148 -16.16 -1.79 -6.57
C PRO A 148 -17.34 -1.72 -7.54
N LYS A 149 -18.44 -2.46 -7.29
CA LYS A 149 -19.60 -2.57 -8.18
C LYS A 149 -20.85 -1.87 -7.67
N LEU A 150 -20.77 -1.24 -6.49
CA LEU A 150 -21.94 -0.65 -5.81
C LEU A 150 -23.10 -1.67 -5.68
N SER A 151 -22.75 -2.88 -5.25
CA SER A 151 -23.68 -4.02 -5.18
C SER A 151 -24.67 -3.91 -4.02
N ARG A 152 -24.48 -2.93 -3.12
CA ARG A 152 -25.32 -2.67 -1.97
C ARG A 152 -26.75 -2.37 -2.41
N ARG A 153 -27.71 -3.01 -1.79
CA ARG A 153 -29.13 -2.76 -2.03
C ARG A 153 -29.64 -1.64 -1.13
N SER A 154 -30.63 -0.89 -1.62
CA SER A 154 -31.24 0.27 -0.94
C SER A 154 -31.73 0.00 0.49
N LYS A 155 -32.07 -1.25 0.84
CA LYS A 155 -32.47 -1.62 2.20
C LYS A 155 -31.34 -1.44 3.25
N HIS A 156 -30.08 -1.39 2.81
CA HIS A 156 -28.92 -1.17 3.67
C HIS A 156 -28.37 0.26 3.61
N GLY A 157 -29.09 1.20 2.98
CA GLY A 157 -28.71 2.60 2.77
C GLY A 157 -28.29 2.89 1.32
N GLU A 158 -27.85 4.13 1.07
CA GLU A 158 -27.33 4.51 -0.24
C GLU A 158 -26.06 3.72 -0.56
N PRO A 159 -25.86 3.31 -1.83
CA PRO A 159 -24.64 2.66 -2.24
C PRO A 159 -23.42 3.57 -2.00
N ALA A 160 -22.37 3.02 -1.43
CA ALA A 160 -21.09 3.70 -1.25
C ALA A 160 -19.96 2.70 -1.53
N ARG A 161 -18.89 3.16 -2.18
CA ARG A 161 -17.79 2.28 -2.56
C ARG A 161 -16.90 1.90 -1.39
N LEU A 162 -16.83 2.75 -0.38
CA LEU A 162 -15.94 2.52 0.75
C LEU A 162 -16.67 2.80 2.07
N GLN A 163 -16.59 1.85 3.00
CA GLN A 163 -16.86 2.07 4.41
C GLN A 163 -15.59 1.81 5.21
N VAL A 164 -15.36 2.62 6.24
CA VAL A 164 -14.31 2.41 7.24
C VAL A 164 -14.97 2.29 8.61
N TRP A 165 -14.72 1.19 9.27
CA TRP A 165 -15.15 0.90 10.63
C TRP A 165 -13.94 0.86 11.54
N ARG A 166 -14.05 1.41 12.74
CA ARG A 166 -12.94 1.50 13.70
C ARG A 166 -13.41 1.23 15.11
N ARG A 167 -12.56 0.57 15.86
CA ARG A 167 -12.75 0.34 17.29
C ARG A 167 -12.25 1.55 18.06
N ASP A 168 -13.09 2.05 18.97
CA ASP A 168 -12.70 3.10 19.91
C ASP A 168 -12.11 2.54 21.22
N ASP A 169 -11.69 3.45 22.11
CA ASP A 169 -11.06 3.09 23.39
C ASP A 169 -12.04 2.37 24.35
N GLU A 170 -13.35 2.56 24.18
CA GLU A 170 -14.39 1.85 24.92
C GLU A 170 -14.63 0.43 24.40
N GLY A 171 -14.07 0.12 23.23
CA GLY A 171 -14.18 -1.15 22.53
C GLY A 171 -15.42 -1.27 21.64
N ASP A 172 -16.11 -0.15 21.41
CA ASP A 172 -17.21 -0.08 20.45
C ASP A 172 -16.67 0.01 19.02
N PHE A 173 -17.41 -0.56 18.06
CA PHE A 173 -17.01 -0.60 16.66
C PHE A 173 -17.88 0.35 15.84
N ASN A 174 -17.29 1.45 15.38
CA ASN A 174 -18.00 2.57 14.78
C ASN A 174 -17.67 2.70 13.29
N ARG A 175 -18.69 2.91 12.45
CA ARG A 175 -18.49 3.31 11.09
C ARG A 175 -18.14 4.79 11.05
N ILE A 176 -16.87 5.09 10.82
CA ILE A 176 -16.33 6.45 10.84
C ILE A 176 -16.35 7.12 9.46
N TYR A 177 -16.49 6.33 8.40
CA TYR A 177 -16.58 6.83 7.02
C TYR A 177 -17.51 5.95 6.17
N GLU A 178 -18.24 6.59 5.26
CA GLU A 178 -19.00 5.95 4.19
C GLU A 178 -19.07 6.91 3.00
N GLY A 179 -18.55 6.49 1.81
CA GLY A 179 -18.53 7.36 0.62
C GLY A 179 -17.63 6.85 -0.50
N GLU A 180 -17.20 7.80 -1.35
CA GLU A 180 -16.36 7.55 -2.53
C GLU A 180 -14.85 7.81 -2.26
N GLY A 181 -14.45 8.06 -1.01
CA GLY A 181 -13.11 8.48 -0.63
C GLY A 181 -12.86 10.00 -0.81
N PRO A 182 -11.68 10.52 -0.42
CA PRO A 182 -10.72 9.81 0.41
C PRO A 182 -11.20 9.59 1.85
N ALA A 183 -10.74 8.52 2.49
CA ALA A 183 -10.99 8.22 3.89
C ALA A 183 -9.66 8.07 4.65
N TYR A 184 -9.62 8.49 5.92
CA TYR A 184 -8.42 8.34 6.74
C TYR A 184 -8.41 7.03 7.51
N SER A 185 -7.35 6.25 7.34
CA SER A 185 -7.04 5.06 8.14
C SER A 185 -6.16 5.44 9.31
N GLU A 186 -6.64 5.21 10.53
CA GLU A 186 -5.82 5.38 11.74
C GLU A 186 -4.83 4.23 11.90
N ALA A 187 -5.23 3.02 11.56
CA ALA A 187 -4.38 1.84 11.59
C ALA A 187 -3.08 2.03 10.78
N LEU A 188 -3.17 2.75 9.67
CA LEU A 188 -2.04 2.96 8.77
C LEU A 188 -1.46 4.38 8.82
N HIS A 189 -2.15 5.32 9.48
CA HIS A 189 -1.86 6.76 9.44
C HIS A 189 -1.77 7.29 8.00
N ALA A 190 -2.69 6.88 7.13
CA ALA A 190 -2.68 7.15 5.71
C ALA A 190 -4.10 7.35 5.14
N TRP A 191 -4.19 7.80 3.91
CA TRP A 191 -5.46 8.08 3.24
C TRP A 191 -5.78 7.02 2.19
N ILE A 192 -7.02 6.56 2.20
CA ILE A 192 -7.57 5.54 1.31
C ILE A 192 -8.32 6.25 0.20
N PHE A 193 -7.99 5.96 -1.04
CA PHE A 193 -8.63 6.51 -2.22
C PHE A 193 -9.31 5.43 -3.04
N VAL A 194 -10.52 5.71 -3.48
CA VAL A 194 -11.17 4.93 -4.53
C VAL A 194 -10.68 5.47 -5.88
N THR A 195 -10.08 4.62 -6.69
CA THR A 195 -9.41 4.98 -7.94
C THR A 195 -9.89 4.11 -9.10
N ASN A 196 -9.37 4.34 -10.31
CA ASN A 196 -9.70 3.56 -11.50
C ASN A 196 -11.21 3.41 -11.70
N GLU A 197 -11.93 4.55 -11.73
CA GLU A 197 -13.38 4.61 -11.89
C GLU A 197 -14.18 3.80 -10.85
N GLY A 198 -13.59 3.63 -9.66
CA GLY A 198 -14.21 2.91 -8.56
C GLY A 198 -13.83 1.44 -8.45
N HIS A 199 -12.87 0.97 -9.23
CA HIS A 199 -12.50 -0.44 -9.28
C HIS A 199 -11.34 -0.84 -8.38
N ASN A 200 -10.55 0.15 -7.88
CA ASN A 200 -9.41 -0.12 -7.03
C ASN A 200 -9.38 0.79 -5.80
N LEU A 201 -8.73 0.32 -4.73
CA LEU A 201 -8.26 1.13 -3.63
C LEU A 201 -6.77 1.41 -3.79
N ASN A 202 -6.37 2.66 -3.59
CA ASN A 202 -4.98 3.06 -3.45
C ASN A 202 -4.79 3.87 -2.17
N ILE A 203 -3.56 3.95 -1.69
CA ILE A 203 -3.22 4.56 -0.42
C ILE A 203 -2.18 5.65 -0.66
N ALA A 204 -2.32 6.77 0.05
CA ALA A 204 -1.38 7.87 0.04
C ALA A 204 -1.10 8.38 1.46
N ASP A 205 0.08 9.00 1.65
CA ASP A 205 0.45 9.61 2.93
C ASP A 205 -0.35 10.90 3.20
N ASP A 206 -0.90 11.53 2.15
CA ASP A 206 -1.60 12.81 2.24
C ASP A 206 -3.04 12.73 1.71
N ALA A 207 -3.88 13.66 2.17
CA ALA A 207 -5.29 13.76 1.78
C ALA A 207 -5.52 14.19 0.33
N GLU A 208 -4.52 14.78 -0.30
CA GLU A 208 -4.52 15.25 -1.68
C GLU A 208 -4.15 14.15 -2.68
N GLY A 209 -3.63 13.00 -2.20
CA GLY A 209 -3.20 11.90 -3.04
C GLY A 209 -1.96 12.25 -3.87
N THR A 210 -0.99 12.95 -3.29
CA THR A 210 0.25 13.33 -3.99
C THR A 210 1.39 12.36 -3.72
N ILE A 211 1.39 11.67 -2.56
CA ILE A 211 2.42 10.73 -2.13
C ILE A 211 1.82 9.33 -2.04
N TRP A 212 1.75 8.66 -3.19
CA TRP A 212 1.16 7.34 -3.30
C TRP A 212 2.05 6.24 -2.75
N TRP A 213 1.43 5.28 -2.09
CA TRP A 213 2.12 4.06 -1.70
C TRP A 213 2.36 3.18 -2.93
N MET A 214 3.57 2.66 -3.01
CA MET A 214 4.02 1.84 -4.12
C MET A 214 4.15 0.37 -3.70
N THR A 215 3.76 -0.50 -4.60
CA THR A 215 4.12 -1.92 -4.48
C THR A 215 5.65 -2.11 -4.55
N PRO A 216 6.20 -3.21 -4.03
CA PRO A 216 7.64 -3.51 -4.17
C PRO A 216 8.12 -3.48 -5.62
N ALA A 217 7.30 -3.98 -6.55
CA ALA A 217 7.62 -4.01 -7.98
C ALA A 217 7.67 -2.60 -8.62
N GLU A 218 6.77 -1.70 -8.21
CA GLU A 218 6.78 -0.31 -8.68
C GLU A 218 7.99 0.44 -8.16
N ARG A 219 8.35 0.28 -6.90
CA ARG A 219 9.57 0.87 -6.33
C ARG A 219 10.83 0.38 -7.03
N GLU A 220 10.93 -0.90 -7.31
CA GLU A 220 12.07 -1.44 -8.06
C GLU A 220 12.17 -0.84 -9.47
N ARG A 221 11.03 -0.68 -10.15
CA ARG A 221 10.99 -0.03 -11.48
C ARG A 221 11.44 1.42 -11.41
N GLU A 222 10.95 2.17 -10.44
CA GLU A 222 11.32 3.56 -10.26
C GLU A 222 12.81 3.71 -9.95
N ALA A 223 13.34 2.91 -9.02
CA ALA A 223 14.76 2.88 -8.70
C ALA A 223 15.63 2.60 -9.94
N LYS A 224 15.25 1.63 -10.77
CA LYS A 224 15.94 1.33 -12.03
C LYS A 224 15.90 2.49 -13.03
N LEU A 225 14.77 3.20 -13.13
CA LEU A 225 14.64 4.36 -13.98
C LEU A 225 15.54 5.51 -13.51
N GLN A 226 15.56 5.77 -12.21
CA GLN A 226 16.43 6.80 -11.59
C GLN A 226 17.92 6.45 -11.81
N GLU A 227 18.30 5.20 -11.60
CA GLU A 227 19.67 4.74 -11.85
C GLU A 227 20.10 4.95 -13.32
N ARG A 228 19.23 4.61 -14.27
CA ARG A 228 19.48 4.83 -15.71
C ARG A 228 19.63 6.32 -16.03
N ALA A 229 18.74 7.16 -15.52
CA ALA A 229 18.82 8.61 -15.72
C ALA A 229 20.10 9.20 -15.13
N ALA A 230 20.51 8.77 -13.94
CA ALA A 230 21.76 9.19 -13.30
C ALA A 230 22.99 8.78 -14.12
N LYS A 231 23.02 7.53 -14.61
CA LYS A 231 24.11 7.06 -15.52
C LYS A 231 24.19 7.87 -16.81
N GLU A 232 23.05 8.17 -17.41
CA GLU A 232 23.01 8.96 -18.67
C GLU A 232 23.51 10.40 -18.41
N ALA A 233 23.09 11.00 -17.32
CA ALA A 233 23.56 12.34 -16.92
C ALA A 233 25.09 12.35 -16.67
N ALA A 234 25.62 11.35 -15.95
CA ALA A 234 27.05 11.22 -15.71
C ALA A 234 27.86 11.02 -17.03
N LEU A 235 27.35 10.22 -17.94
CA LEU A 235 27.99 10.05 -19.26
C LEU A 235 28.01 11.32 -20.09
N LYS A 236 26.92 12.11 -20.09
CA LYS A 236 26.85 13.42 -20.76
C LYS A 236 27.85 14.40 -20.14
N GLN A 237 27.97 14.44 -18.84
CA GLN A 237 28.93 15.28 -18.14
C GLN A 237 30.38 14.91 -18.50
N LEU A 238 30.70 13.61 -18.45
CA LEU A 238 32.04 13.12 -18.82
C LEU A 238 32.39 13.44 -20.28
N ALA A 239 31.42 13.33 -21.20
CA ALA A 239 31.62 13.69 -22.60
C ALA A 239 31.92 15.21 -22.76
N ALA A 240 31.18 16.06 -22.05
CA ALA A 240 31.39 17.50 -22.06
C ALA A 240 32.77 17.88 -21.48
N GLU A 241 33.19 17.27 -20.37
CA GLU A 241 34.52 17.48 -19.79
C GLU A 241 35.65 17.04 -20.72
N ARG A 242 35.50 15.89 -21.41
CA ARG A 242 36.48 15.47 -22.44
C ARG A 242 36.60 16.47 -23.59
N THR A 243 35.46 16.96 -24.07
CA THR A 243 35.44 17.96 -25.17
C THR A 243 36.10 19.25 -24.73
N ALA A 244 35.83 19.75 -23.50
CA ALA A 244 36.44 20.93 -22.95
C ALA A 244 37.97 20.80 -22.81
N LEU A 245 38.44 19.65 -22.29
CA LEU A 245 39.86 19.32 -22.13
C LEU A 245 40.58 19.29 -23.48
N GLU A 246 39.96 18.70 -24.50
CA GLU A 246 40.52 18.65 -25.87
C GLU A 246 40.61 20.02 -26.50
N GLN A 247 39.59 20.87 -26.34
CA GLN A 247 39.63 22.29 -26.78
C GLN A 247 40.74 23.07 -26.08
N GLU A 248 40.91 22.92 -24.76
CA GLU A 248 42.00 23.56 -24.02
C GLU A 248 43.37 23.09 -24.53
N ARG A 249 43.55 21.79 -24.81
CA ARG A 249 44.77 21.25 -25.35
C ARG A 249 45.11 21.85 -26.74
N LEU A 250 44.10 21.91 -27.61
CA LEU A 250 44.27 22.50 -28.94
C LEU A 250 44.61 24.01 -28.86
N ALA A 251 43.98 24.76 -27.97
CA ALA A 251 44.25 26.19 -27.76
C ALA A 251 45.70 26.39 -27.27
N LYS A 252 46.19 25.59 -26.31
CA LYS A 252 47.59 25.63 -25.83
C LYS A 252 48.59 25.34 -26.94
N GLU A 253 48.30 24.35 -27.80
CA GLU A 253 49.15 23.99 -28.93
C GLU A 253 49.22 25.10 -29.97
N GLN A 254 48.10 25.76 -30.30
CA GLN A 254 48.07 26.93 -31.19
C GLN A 254 48.86 28.10 -30.61
N GLU A 255 48.76 28.36 -29.32
CA GLU A 255 49.52 29.42 -28.66
C GLU A 255 51.03 29.13 -28.71
N ARG A 256 51.43 27.87 -28.50
CA ARG A 256 52.84 27.44 -28.62
C ARG A 256 53.40 27.69 -30.04
N LEU A 257 52.66 27.24 -31.05
CA LEU A 257 53.05 27.45 -32.46
C LEU A 257 53.14 28.94 -32.85
N ALA A 258 52.20 29.74 -32.38
CA ALA A 258 52.21 31.18 -32.62
C ALA A 258 53.45 31.86 -31.98
N LYS A 259 53.82 31.45 -30.75
CA LYS A 259 55.04 31.93 -30.09
C LYS A 259 56.33 31.53 -30.84
N GLU A 260 56.43 30.29 -31.33
CA GLU A 260 57.57 29.83 -32.14
C GLU A 260 57.69 30.62 -33.44
N GLN A 261 56.59 30.88 -34.14
CA GLN A 261 56.58 31.68 -35.38
C GLN A 261 56.99 33.14 -35.11
N ALA A 262 56.52 33.72 -33.99
CA ALA A 262 56.90 35.08 -33.62
C ALA A 262 58.41 35.19 -33.29
N LEU A 263 58.97 34.22 -32.56
CA LEU A 263 60.40 34.17 -32.27
C LEU A 263 61.25 33.97 -33.51
N ALA A 264 60.85 33.12 -34.44
CA ALA A 264 61.51 32.93 -35.73
C ALA A 264 61.48 34.20 -36.59
N ARG A 265 60.39 34.95 -36.54
CA ARG A 265 60.27 36.26 -37.24
C ARG A 265 61.16 37.32 -36.65
N ILE A 266 61.29 37.34 -35.29
CA ILE A 266 62.22 38.29 -34.62
C ILE A 266 63.65 37.98 -35.02
N ALA A 267 64.07 36.73 -35.03
CA ALA A 267 65.41 36.31 -35.41
C ALA A 267 65.75 36.66 -36.87
N GLN A 268 64.79 36.54 -37.81
CA GLN A 268 64.91 37.00 -39.19
C GLN A 268 65.10 38.49 -39.30
N LEU A 269 64.36 39.30 -38.57
CA LEU A 269 64.48 40.72 -38.54
C LEU A 269 65.82 41.19 -37.97
N GLU A 270 66.30 40.58 -36.92
CA GLU A 270 67.60 40.86 -36.32
C GLU A 270 68.75 40.52 -37.28
N ALA A 271 68.68 39.41 -37.99
CA ALA A 271 69.67 39.01 -39.00
C ALA A 271 69.71 40.05 -40.16
N LEU A 272 68.54 40.52 -40.61
CA LEU A 272 68.44 41.58 -41.65
C LEU A 272 68.99 42.90 -41.21
N LEU A 273 68.83 43.27 -39.96
CA LEU A 273 69.42 44.50 -39.39
C LEU A 273 70.95 44.38 -39.31
N ALA A 274 71.50 43.29 -38.92
CA ALA A 274 72.93 43.02 -38.78
C ALA A 274 73.67 43.04 -40.16
N THR A 275 72.98 42.82 -41.26
CA THR A 275 73.53 42.85 -42.62
C THR A 275 73.49 44.31 -43.25
N ARG A 276 72.88 45.27 -42.59
CA ARG A 276 72.73 46.63 -43.03
C ARG A 276 73.69 47.64 -42.34
N THR A 277 74.43 47.16 -41.32
CA THR A 277 75.53 47.88 -40.66
C THR A 277 76.89 47.46 -41.22
#